data_9259762d54cc6d1b0e49409b40f20dae
#
_entry.id   9259762d54cc6d1b0e49409b40f20dae
#
_cell.length_a   1.000
_cell.length_b   1.000
_cell.length_c   1.000
_cell.angle_alpha   90.00
_cell.angle_beta   90.00
_cell.angle_gamma   90.00
#
_symmetry.space_group_name_H-M   'P 1'
#
loop_
_entity.id
_entity.type
_entity.pdbx_description
1 polymer ?
#
loop_
_entity_poly.entity_id
_entity_poly.type
_entity_poly.pdbx_seq_one_letter_code
_entity_poly.pdbx_strand_id
1 'polypeptide(L)'
;LSLSGKVSLRNCIVLLAGVFIVLSGIFFTAKTIHRNGLLVDDSRYWKNIQKISRQRGIDPQLVRAVIFQESRFKREAVGKKGEVGLMQVHLKGAVADWAKAHGKKVPSHSALCDVDLNLEIGTWYLARALKRWEKYRDQIPLALIQYNAGATRADRWKPERLDGDVISRIKIAATRAYVVNIMARYRKYSGEKR
;
A
#
# COMPACT_ATOMS: atom_id res chain seq x y z
N LEU A 1 -33.05 6.46 -59.31
CA LEU A 1 -31.84 7.17 -58.80
C LEU A 1 -31.09 6.24 -57.88
N SER A 2 -30.06 5.55 -58.44
CA SER A 2 -29.19 4.64 -57.72
C SER A 2 -27.95 5.43 -57.22
N LEU A 3 -27.83 5.64 -55.93
CA LEU A 3 -26.65 6.17 -55.28
C LEU A 3 -25.74 4.99 -54.87
N SER A 4 -25.01 4.43 -55.86
CA SER A 4 -23.91 3.50 -55.59
C SER A 4 -22.65 4.31 -55.27
N GLY A 5 -22.50 4.69 -54.00
CA GLY A 5 -21.27 5.27 -53.49
C GLY A 5 -20.19 4.19 -53.34
N LYS A 6 -19.34 3.97 -54.35
CA LYS A 6 -18.15 3.15 -54.24
C LYS A 6 -17.18 3.79 -53.21
N VAL A 7 -17.13 3.24 -52.00
CA VAL A 7 -16.11 3.66 -51.03
C VAL A 7 -14.73 3.30 -51.63
N SER A 8 -13.92 4.30 -51.84
CA SER A 8 -12.57 4.13 -52.42
C SER A 8 -11.73 3.27 -51.49
N LEU A 9 -11.02 2.29 -52.02
CA LEU A 9 -10.05 1.41 -51.27
C LEU A 9 -9.08 2.27 -50.44
N ARG A 10 -8.70 3.43 -50.93
CA ARG A 10 -7.86 4.41 -50.21
C ARG A 10 -8.52 4.95 -48.95
N ASN A 11 -9.82 5.17 -48.94
CA ASN A 11 -10.57 5.63 -47.76
C ASN A 11 -10.74 4.52 -46.75
N CYS A 12 -10.88 3.25 -47.18
CA CYS A 12 -10.89 2.10 -46.28
C CYS A 12 -9.55 1.88 -45.60
N ILE A 13 -8.43 2.05 -46.33
CA ILE A 13 -7.08 1.93 -45.74
C ILE A 13 -6.80 3.02 -44.72
N VAL A 14 -7.21 4.26 -44.98
CA VAL A 14 -7.06 5.38 -44.04
C VAL A 14 -7.89 5.16 -42.78
N LEU A 15 -9.12 4.68 -42.92
CA LEU A 15 -9.99 4.35 -41.78
C LEU A 15 -9.40 3.20 -40.94
N LEU A 16 -8.90 2.14 -41.57
CA LEU A 16 -8.27 1.00 -40.88
C LEU A 16 -6.98 1.42 -40.15
N ALA A 17 -6.16 2.26 -40.78
CA ALA A 17 -4.96 2.80 -40.13
C ALA A 17 -5.30 3.68 -38.93
N GLY A 18 -6.34 4.53 -39.04
CA GLY A 18 -6.84 5.35 -37.93
C GLY A 18 -7.34 4.51 -36.76
N VAL A 19 -8.13 3.47 -37.02
CA VAL A 19 -8.60 2.52 -36.00
C VAL A 19 -7.45 1.80 -35.32
N PHE A 20 -6.43 1.37 -36.08
CA PHE A 20 -5.26 0.69 -35.55
C PHE A 20 -4.43 1.60 -34.62
N ILE A 21 -4.26 2.89 -34.98
CA ILE A 21 -3.54 3.87 -34.16
C ILE A 21 -4.31 4.13 -32.86
N VAL A 22 -5.63 4.25 -32.92
CA VAL A 22 -6.47 4.45 -31.72
C VAL A 22 -6.40 3.22 -30.80
N LEU A 23 -6.53 2.01 -31.34
CA LEU A 23 -6.47 0.77 -30.58
C LEU A 23 -5.09 0.54 -29.96
N SER A 24 -4.00 0.83 -30.68
CA SER A 24 -2.65 0.75 -30.14
C SER A 24 -2.37 1.79 -29.06
N GLY A 25 -2.92 3.01 -29.22
CA GLY A 25 -2.88 4.05 -28.20
C GLY A 25 -3.63 3.64 -26.92
N ILE A 26 -4.83 3.09 -27.05
CA ILE A 26 -5.62 2.56 -25.93
C ILE A 26 -4.87 1.40 -25.24
N PHE A 27 -4.31 0.48 -26.01
CA PHE A 27 -3.55 -0.65 -25.46
C PHE A 27 -2.28 -0.19 -24.72
N PHE A 28 -1.56 0.79 -25.27
CA PHE A 28 -0.37 1.37 -24.65
C PHE A 28 -0.71 2.12 -23.35
N THR A 29 -1.80 2.92 -23.35
CA THR A 29 -2.27 3.60 -22.14
C THR A 29 -2.76 2.63 -21.08
N ALA A 30 -3.52 1.59 -21.45
CA ALA A 30 -3.97 0.54 -20.54
C ALA A 30 -2.78 -0.22 -19.92
N LYS A 31 -1.76 -0.56 -20.72
CA LYS A 31 -0.53 -1.21 -20.25
C LYS A 31 0.28 -0.31 -19.32
N THR A 32 0.33 1.00 -19.60
CA THR A 32 1.01 1.99 -18.75
C THR A 32 0.25 2.20 -17.44
N ILE A 33 -1.08 2.26 -17.48
CA ILE A 33 -1.96 2.34 -16.32
C ILE A 33 -1.80 1.11 -15.43
N HIS A 34 -1.77 -0.09 -16.01
CA HIS A 34 -1.53 -1.35 -15.28
C HIS A 34 -0.12 -1.39 -14.67
N ARG A 35 0.91 -1.00 -15.43
CA ARG A 35 2.32 -0.94 -14.98
C ARG A 35 2.53 0.05 -13.84
N ASN A 36 1.82 1.17 -13.84
CA ASN A 36 1.91 2.21 -12.81
C ASN A 36 1.03 1.93 -11.58
N GLY A 37 0.35 0.77 -11.54
CA GLY A 37 -0.46 0.35 -10.40
C GLY A 37 -1.73 1.19 -10.20
N LEU A 38 -2.22 1.85 -11.26
CA LEU A 38 -3.49 2.57 -11.23
C LEU A 38 -4.71 1.62 -11.19
N LEU A 39 -4.52 0.37 -11.63
CA LEU A 39 -5.54 -0.69 -11.59
C LEU A 39 -5.04 -1.87 -10.74
N VAL A 40 -4.67 -1.58 -9.49
CA VAL A 40 -4.38 -2.64 -8.52
C VAL A 40 -5.70 -3.18 -8.01
N ASP A 41 -5.96 -4.47 -8.24
CA ASP A 41 -7.09 -5.16 -7.62
C ASP A 41 -6.80 -5.37 -6.13
N ASP A 42 -7.36 -4.49 -5.31
CA ASP A 42 -7.26 -4.53 -3.86
C ASP A 42 -8.49 -5.14 -3.19
N SER A 43 -9.48 -5.57 -3.98
CA SER A 43 -10.70 -6.20 -3.49
C SER A 43 -10.47 -7.63 -3.01
N ARG A 44 -9.50 -8.32 -3.61
CA ARG A 44 -9.18 -9.73 -3.36
C ARG A 44 -8.98 -10.08 -1.88
N TYR A 45 -8.35 -9.18 -1.11
CA TYR A 45 -8.04 -9.40 0.31
C TYR A 45 -8.92 -8.58 1.25
N TRP A 46 -9.94 -7.89 0.75
CA TRP A 46 -10.73 -6.95 1.53
C TRP A 46 -11.39 -7.59 2.75
N LYS A 47 -11.96 -8.80 2.59
CA LYS A 47 -12.58 -9.52 3.71
C LYS A 47 -11.57 -9.87 4.81
N ASN A 48 -10.36 -10.32 4.45
CA ASN A 48 -9.28 -10.62 5.40
C ASN A 48 -8.83 -9.35 6.12
N ILE A 49 -8.64 -8.24 5.37
CA ILE A 49 -8.28 -6.93 5.93
C ILE A 49 -9.33 -6.47 6.93
N GLN A 50 -10.61 -6.48 6.58
CA GLN A 50 -11.69 -6.07 7.48
C GLN A 50 -11.75 -6.93 8.76
N LYS A 51 -11.60 -8.26 8.62
CA LYS A 51 -11.62 -9.18 9.75
C LYS A 51 -10.51 -8.85 10.75
N ILE A 52 -9.27 -8.82 10.27
CA ILE A 52 -8.10 -8.61 11.14
C ILE A 52 -8.06 -7.18 11.72
N SER A 53 -8.46 -6.18 10.94
CA SER A 53 -8.51 -4.79 11.39
C SER A 53 -9.48 -4.60 12.55
N ARG A 54 -10.68 -5.22 12.48
CA ARG A 54 -11.64 -5.21 13.59
C ARG A 54 -11.09 -5.86 14.85
N GLN A 55 -10.40 -6.99 14.71
CA GLN A 55 -9.77 -7.68 15.86
C GLN A 55 -8.68 -6.84 16.54
N ARG A 56 -8.02 -5.96 15.77
CA ARG A 56 -6.93 -5.11 16.26
C ARG A 56 -7.35 -3.68 16.61
N GLY A 57 -8.61 -3.31 16.37
CA GLY A 57 -9.10 -1.93 16.58
C GLY A 57 -8.42 -0.92 15.63
N ILE A 58 -8.07 -1.33 14.40
CA ILE A 58 -7.47 -0.46 13.38
C ILE A 58 -8.49 -0.22 12.28
N ASP A 59 -8.51 1.00 11.73
CA ASP A 59 -9.31 1.29 10.54
C ASP A 59 -8.84 0.41 9.36
N PRO A 60 -9.70 -0.41 8.76
CA PRO A 60 -9.35 -1.25 7.62
C PRO A 60 -8.85 -0.46 6.41
N GLN A 61 -9.26 0.80 6.24
CA GLN A 61 -8.75 1.65 5.16
C GLN A 61 -7.29 2.05 5.38
N LEU A 62 -6.86 2.22 6.65
CA LEU A 62 -5.45 2.45 6.97
C LEU A 62 -4.61 1.20 6.63
N VAL A 63 -5.05 0.01 7.04
CA VAL A 63 -4.37 -1.25 6.71
C VAL A 63 -4.26 -1.43 5.19
N ARG A 64 -5.35 -1.16 4.47
CA ARG A 64 -5.39 -1.20 3.00
C ARG A 64 -4.39 -0.24 2.36
N ALA A 65 -4.26 0.99 2.89
CA ALA A 65 -3.31 1.98 2.41
C ALA A 65 -1.85 1.54 2.65
N VAL A 66 -1.56 0.93 3.80
CA VAL A 66 -0.25 0.35 4.13
C VAL A 66 0.09 -0.78 3.16
N ILE A 67 -0.79 -1.76 2.96
CA ILE A 67 -0.58 -2.88 2.04
C ILE A 67 -0.31 -2.40 0.62
N PHE A 68 -1.04 -1.39 0.15
CA PHE A 68 -0.78 -0.80 -1.16
C PHE A 68 0.65 -0.23 -1.24
N GLN A 69 1.10 0.49 -0.24
CA GLN A 69 2.44 1.10 -0.21
C GLN A 69 3.54 0.03 -0.13
N GLU A 70 3.32 -1.04 0.66
CA GLU A 70 4.30 -2.09 0.91
C GLU A 70 4.47 -3.05 -0.28
N SER A 71 3.38 -3.59 -0.80
CA SER A 71 3.44 -4.69 -1.77
C SER A 71 2.59 -4.48 -3.02
N ARG A 72 1.74 -3.45 -3.06
CA ARG A 72 0.66 -3.31 -4.06
C ARG A 72 -0.20 -4.58 -4.12
N PHE A 73 -0.53 -5.14 -2.97
CA PHE A 73 -1.31 -6.36 -2.81
C PHE A 73 -0.68 -7.64 -3.39
N LYS A 74 0.64 -7.66 -3.58
CA LYS A 74 1.37 -8.87 -4.00
C LYS A 74 1.77 -9.68 -2.75
N ARG A 75 1.06 -10.78 -2.49
CA ARG A 75 1.30 -11.63 -1.30
C ARG A 75 2.69 -12.29 -1.27
N GLU A 76 3.31 -12.46 -2.43
CA GLU A 76 4.63 -13.08 -2.59
C GLU A 76 5.75 -12.02 -2.77
N ALA A 77 5.43 -10.75 -2.47
CA ALA A 77 6.44 -9.70 -2.60
C ALA A 77 7.58 -9.93 -1.61
N VAL A 78 8.82 -9.78 -2.11
CA VAL A 78 10.03 -9.82 -1.31
C VAL A 78 10.77 -8.50 -1.48
N GLY A 79 11.00 -7.81 -0.36
CA GLY A 79 11.72 -6.56 -0.32
C GLY A 79 13.25 -6.75 -0.38
N LYS A 80 13.97 -5.67 -0.63
CA LYS A 80 15.44 -5.68 -0.78
C LYS A 80 16.19 -6.11 0.49
N LYS A 81 15.57 -5.99 1.66
CA LYS A 81 16.16 -6.37 2.96
C LYS A 81 15.53 -7.66 3.52
N GLY A 82 14.81 -8.41 2.68
CA GLY A 82 14.15 -9.65 3.08
C GLY A 82 12.79 -9.44 3.75
N GLU A 83 12.14 -8.30 3.53
CA GLU A 83 10.75 -8.10 3.92
C GLU A 83 9.83 -8.97 3.05
N VAL A 84 8.74 -9.50 3.62
CA VAL A 84 7.89 -10.49 2.95
C VAL A 84 6.42 -10.13 3.01
N GLY A 85 5.74 -10.38 1.90
CA GLY A 85 4.29 -10.47 1.79
C GLY A 85 3.56 -9.15 1.71
N LEU A 86 2.25 -9.19 1.96
CA LEU A 86 1.34 -8.05 1.80
C LEU A 86 1.78 -6.82 2.57
N MET A 87 2.18 -6.98 3.82
CA MET A 87 2.58 -5.91 4.73
C MET A 87 4.10 -5.79 4.88
N GLN A 88 4.90 -6.48 4.03
CA GLN A 88 6.36 -6.46 4.01
C GLN A 88 6.96 -6.59 5.41
N VAL A 89 6.57 -7.65 6.14
CA VAL A 89 7.04 -7.90 7.50
C VAL A 89 8.48 -8.40 7.49
N HIS A 90 9.31 -7.85 8.38
CA HIS A 90 10.73 -8.17 8.45
C HIS A 90 11.02 -9.25 9.49
N LEU A 91 11.74 -10.32 9.10
CA LEU A 91 12.02 -11.50 9.96
C LEU A 91 12.68 -11.13 11.29
N LYS A 92 13.74 -10.30 11.25
CA LYS A 92 14.49 -9.87 12.44
C LYS A 92 13.84 -8.68 13.20
N GLY A 93 12.65 -8.26 12.80
CA GLY A 93 11.89 -7.16 13.39
C GLY A 93 10.50 -7.61 13.79
N ALA A 94 9.48 -7.14 13.07
CA ALA A 94 8.07 -7.39 13.40
C ALA A 94 7.74 -8.88 13.61
N VAL A 95 8.34 -9.78 12.82
CA VAL A 95 8.09 -11.24 12.92
C VAL A 95 8.70 -11.83 14.20
N ALA A 96 9.94 -11.48 14.52
CA ALA A 96 10.61 -11.95 15.75
C ALA A 96 9.91 -11.40 16.99
N ASP A 97 9.52 -10.12 16.99
CA ASP A 97 8.79 -9.48 18.08
C ASP A 97 7.43 -10.16 18.31
N TRP A 98 6.70 -10.42 17.20
CA TRP A 98 5.40 -11.10 17.26
C TRP A 98 5.55 -12.53 17.79
N ALA A 99 6.52 -13.30 17.29
CA ALA A 99 6.77 -14.67 17.73
C ALA A 99 7.09 -14.73 19.23
N LYS A 100 7.97 -13.84 19.70
CA LYS A 100 8.29 -13.71 21.13
C LYS A 100 7.06 -13.36 21.97
N ALA A 101 6.26 -12.40 21.53
CA ALA A 101 5.06 -11.95 22.27
C ALA A 101 3.97 -13.01 22.37
N HIS A 102 3.92 -13.97 21.43
CA HIS A 102 2.91 -15.03 21.38
C HIS A 102 3.47 -16.43 21.77
N GLY A 103 4.71 -16.52 22.22
CA GLY A 103 5.34 -17.80 22.56
C GLY A 103 5.46 -18.76 21.37
N LYS A 104 5.58 -18.23 20.15
CA LYS A 104 5.63 -19.00 18.91
C LYS A 104 7.03 -19.05 18.33
N LYS A 105 7.30 -20.06 17.51
CA LYS A 105 8.51 -20.11 16.68
C LYS A 105 8.40 -19.03 15.59
N VAL A 106 9.55 -18.48 15.21
CA VAL A 106 9.64 -17.55 14.07
C VAL A 106 9.22 -18.28 12.79
N PRO A 107 8.18 -17.82 12.06
CA PRO A 107 7.76 -18.44 10.81
C PRO A 107 8.84 -18.39 9.74
N SER A 108 8.82 -19.38 8.84
CA SER A 108 9.71 -19.38 7.67
C SER A 108 9.34 -18.27 6.70
N HIS A 109 10.26 -17.92 5.81
CA HIS A 109 10.03 -16.93 4.75
C HIS A 109 8.82 -17.30 3.85
N SER A 110 8.70 -18.59 3.48
CA SER A 110 7.57 -19.09 2.69
C SER A 110 6.23 -19.00 3.43
N ALA A 111 6.21 -19.27 4.73
CA ALA A 111 5.01 -19.14 5.56
C ALA A 111 4.50 -17.68 5.62
N LEU A 112 5.39 -16.69 5.53
CA LEU A 112 5.03 -15.28 5.53
C LEU A 112 4.34 -14.83 4.23
N CYS A 113 4.30 -15.66 3.17
CA CYS A 113 3.48 -15.44 1.98
C CYS A 113 2.01 -15.83 2.20
N ASP A 114 1.68 -16.51 3.31
CA ASP A 114 0.30 -16.75 3.71
C ASP A 114 -0.37 -15.41 4.09
N VAL A 115 -1.56 -15.18 3.56
CA VAL A 115 -2.28 -13.92 3.68
C VAL A 115 -2.67 -13.64 5.13
N ASP A 116 -3.24 -14.61 5.81
CA ASP A 116 -3.76 -14.42 7.16
C ASP A 116 -2.61 -14.24 8.17
N LEU A 117 -1.56 -15.04 8.05
CA LEU A 117 -0.37 -14.90 8.91
C LEU A 117 0.34 -13.57 8.68
N ASN A 118 0.48 -13.13 7.44
CA ASN A 118 1.14 -11.85 7.12
C ASN A 118 0.36 -10.67 7.66
N LEU A 119 -0.96 -10.67 7.47
CA LEU A 119 -1.86 -9.66 8.03
C LEU A 119 -1.86 -9.68 9.55
N GLU A 120 -1.89 -10.87 10.17
CA GLU A 120 -1.83 -11.02 11.64
C GLU A 120 -0.59 -10.34 12.21
N ILE A 121 0.60 -10.62 11.67
CA ILE A 121 1.86 -10.06 12.15
C ILE A 121 1.95 -8.56 11.86
N GLY A 122 1.66 -8.16 10.62
CA GLY A 122 1.78 -6.77 10.19
C GLY A 122 0.83 -5.84 10.92
N THR A 123 -0.44 -6.24 11.08
CA THR A 123 -1.43 -5.45 11.82
C THR A 123 -1.15 -5.43 13.32
N TRP A 124 -0.67 -6.53 13.91
CA TRP A 124 -0.24 -6.53 15.30
C TRP A 124 0.88 -5.52 15.55
N TYR A 125 1.88 -5.48 14.66
CA TYR A 125 2.99 -4.53 14.78
C TYR A 125 2.52 -3.08 14.59
N LEU A 126 1.62 -2.84 13.64
CA LEU A 126 1.01 -1.52 13.41
C LEU A 126 0.15 -1.07 14.60
N ALA A 127 -0.67 -1.98 15.17
CA ALA A 127 -1.51 -1.69 16.35
C ALA A 127 -0.67 -1.24 17.55
N ARG A 128 0.44 -1.94 17.81
CA ARG A 128 1.37 -1.56 18.88
C ARG A 128 1.97 -0.17 18.65
N ALA A 129 2.32 0.15 17.41
CA ALA A 129 2.82 1.47 17.09
C ALA A 129 1.74 2.54 17.29
N LEU A 130 0.51 2.30 16.82
CA LEU A 130 -0.62 3.20 17.04
C LEU A 130 -0.88 3.42 18.53
N LYS A 131 -0.92 2.36 19.33
CA LYS A 131 -1.10 2.45 20.79
C LYS A 131 0.00 3.26 21.48
N ARG A 132 1.26 3.09 21.05
CA ARG A 132 2.39 3.85 21.59
C ARG A 132 2.21 5.36 21.42
N TRP A 133 1.66 5.78 20.28
CA TRP A 133 1.53 7.19 19.89
C TRP A 133 0.14 7.76 20.10
N GLU A 134 -0.76 7.07 20.81
CA GLU A 134 -2.18 7.44 20.97
C GLU A 134 -2.44 8.85 21.50
N LYS A 135 -1.49 9.42 22.26
CA LYS A 135 -1.61 10.76 22.84
C LYS A 135 -1.26 11.88 21.85
N TYR A 136 -0.61 11.54 20.74
CA TYR A 136 -0.18 12.53 19.77
C TYR A 136 -1.26 12.79 18.73
N ARG A 137 -1.46 14.06 18.34
CA ARG A 137 -2.34 14.42 17.22
C ARG A 137 -1.91 13.67 15.95
N ASP A 138 -0.61 13.61 15.70
CA ASP A 138 -0.01 12.92 14.56
C ASP A 138 0.29 11.44 14.87
N GLN A 139 -0.66 10.76 15.57
CA GLN A 139 -0.57 9.34 15.95
C GLN A 139 -0.26 8.45 14.75
N ILE A 140 -1.05 8.54 13.68
CA ILE A 140 -0.88 7.68 12.49
C ILE A 140 0.47 7.95 11.81
N PRO A 141 0.85 9.19 11.50
CA PRO A 141 2.19 9.50 10.99
C PRO A 141 3.32 8.91 11.84
N LEU A 142 3.28 9.05 13.16
CA LEU A 142 4.29 8.50 14.08
C LEU A 142 4.34 6.97 14.05
N ALA A 143 3.17 6.31 14.02
CA ALA A 143 3.09 4.87 13.89
C ALA A 143 3.67 4.37 12.55
N LEU A 144 3.43 5.08 11.45
CA LEU A 144 3.98 4.77 10.13
C LEU A 144 5.49 4.98 10.08
N ILE A 145 6.03 6.02 10.74
CA ILE A 145 7.48 6.20 10.89
C ILE A 145 8.07 5.01 11.64
N GLN A 146 7.47 4.62 12.76
CA GLN A 146 7.92 3.47 13.53
C GLN A 146 7.88 2.18 12.71
N TYR A 147 6.83 1.97 11.93
CA TYR A 147 6.66 0.81 11.05
C TYR A 147 7.79 0.73 10.00
N ASN A 148 8.05 1.83 9.30
CA ASN A 148 9.01 1.89 8.19
C ASN A 148 10.47 2.04 8.64
N ALA A 149 10.73 2.87 9.67
CA ALA A 149 12.07 3.29 10.04
C ALA A 149 12.51 2.87 11.45
N GLY A 150 11.61 2.23 12.20
CA GLY A 150 11.85 1.73 13.55
C GLY A 150 11.57 2.75 14.66
N ALA A 151 11.38 2.23 15.87
CA ALA A 151 10.97 2.98 17.06
C ALA A 151 11.96 4.11 17.40
N THR A 152 13.25 3.85 17.34
CA THR A 152 14.30 4.86 17.67
C THR A 152 14.20 6.10 16.79
N ARG A 153 13.90 5.95 15.50
CA ARG A 153 13.73 7.10 14.60
C ARG A 153 12.42 7.83 14.87
N ALA A 154 11.35 7.09 15.16
CA ALA A 154 10.07 7.70 15.54
C ALA A 154 10.22 8.54 16.82
N ASP A 155 10.94 8.04 17.85
CA ASP A 155 11.24 8.80 19.05
C ASP A 155 12.06 10.07 18.78
N ARG A 156 13.03 9.97 17.90
CA ARG A 156 13.89 11.13 17.55
C ARG A 156 13.14 12.21 16.79
N TRP A 157 12.13 11.83 16.00
CA TRP A 157 11.38 12.75 15.14
C TRP A 157 10.02 13.16 15.71
N LYS A 158 9.57 12.56 16.83
CA LYS A 158 8.33 12.99 17.48
C LYS A 158 8.42 14.48 17.84
N PRO A 159 7.31 15.22 17.77
CA PRO A 159 7.29 16.60 18.24
C PRO A 159 7.36 16.63 19.78
N GLU A 160 7.84 17.73 20.32
CA GLU A 160 7.88 17.94 21.78
C GLU A 160 6.47 18.08 22.35
N ARG A 161 5.62 18.81 21.64
CA ARG A 161 4.20 18.97 22.00
C ARG A 161 3.37 17.88 21.37
N LEU A 162 2.32 17.42 22.06
CA LEU A 162 1.43 16.37 21.58
C LEU A 162 0.64 16.77 20.32
N ASP A 163 0.41 18.06 20.10
CA ASP A 163 -0.26 18.66 18.95
C ASP A 163 0.69 19.14 17.82
N GLY A 164 2.00 18.87 17.95
CA GLY A 164 3.01 19.28 16.99
C GLY A 164 2.95 18.49 15.68
N ASP A 165 3.47 19.09 14.59
CA ASP A 165 3.62 18.42 13.28
C ASP A 165 4.87 17.52 13.27
N VAL A 166 4.71 16.28 12.82
CA VAL A 166 5.81 15.32 12.70
C VAL A 166 6.40 15.28 11.30
N ILE A 167 5.62 15.60 10.26
CA ILE A 167 6.04 15.40 8.85
C ILE A 167 7.28 16.24 8.52
N SER A 168 7.33 17.49 8.97
CA SER A 168 8.46 18.38 8.77
C SER A 168 9.74 17.89 9.48
N ARG A 169 9.60 17.10 10.53
CA ARG A 169 10.69 16.57 11.37
C ARG A 169 11.35 15.32 10.81
N ILE A 170 10.72 14.65 9.83
CA ILE A 170 11.28 13.43 9.20
C ILE A 170 12.49 13.80 8.34
N LYS A 171 13.69 13.40 8.76
CA LYS A 171 14.95 13.73 8.08
C LYS A 171 15.25 12.84 6.87
N ILE A 172 14.67 11.62 6.80
CA ILE A 172 14.89 10.67 5.70
C ILE A 172 13.81 10.89 4.65
N ALA A 173 14.19 11.38 3.45
CA ALA A 173 13.25 11.68 2.37
C ALA A 173 12.35 10.48 1.98
N ALA A 174 12.93 9.28 1.92
CA ALA A 174 12.18 8.05 1.60
C ALA A 174 11.10 7.73 2.67
N THR A 175 11.42 7.89 3.96
CA THR A 175 10.45 7.70 5.04
C THR A 175 9.38 8.78 5.03
N ARG A 176 9.74 10.03 4.73
CA ARG A 176 8.76 11.13 4.58
C ARG A 176 7.79 10.83 3.45
N ALA A 177 8.31 10.45 2.28
CA ALA A 177 7.47 10.07 1.14
C ALA A 177 6.56 8.88 1.46
N TYR A 178 7.08 7.87 2.16
CA TYR A 178 6.30 6.71 2.62
C TYR A 178 5.09 7.16 3.45
N VAL A 179 5.31 7.97 4.48
CA VAL A 179 4.22 8.44 5.36
C VAL A 179 3.21 9.30 4.58
N VAL A 180 3.68 10.26 3.80
CA VAL A 180 2.81 11.16 3.01
C VAL A 180 1.96 10.37 2.02
N ASN A 181 2.54 9.40 1.31
CA ASN A 181 1.84 8.57 0.34
C ASN A 181 0.74 7.72 0.99
N ILE A 182 1.04 7.10 2.15
CA ILE A 182 0.04 6.32 2.88
C ILE A 182 -1.09 7.22 3.38
N MET A 183 -0.78 8.37 3.98
CA MET A 183 -1.79 9.30 4.48
C MET A 183 -2.70 9.83 3.35
N ALA A 184 -2.13 10.14 2.19
CA ALA A 184 -2.90 10.57 1.03
C ALA A 184 -3.84 9.46 0.53
N ARG A 185 -3.36 8.22 0.51
CA ARG A 185 -4.16 7.05 0.09
C ARG A 185 -5.22 6.70 1.13
N TYR A 186 -4.89 6.74 2.40
CA TYR A 186 -5.81 6.50 3.49
C TYR A 186 -7.01 7.47 3.42
N ARG A 187 -6.76 8.77 3.29
CA ARG A 187 -7.83 9.78 3.08
C ARG A 187 -8.70 9.46 1.87
N LYS A 188 -8.08 9.09 0.73
CA LYS A 188 -8.82 8.68 -0.47
C LYS A 188 -9.73 7.47 -0.21
N TYR A 189 -9.25 6.46 0.52
CA TYR A 189 -10.03 5.27 0.84
C TYR A 189 -11.13 5.54 1.86
N SER A 190 -10.93 6.46 2.80
CA SER A 190 -11.91 6.89 3.79
C SER A 190 -12.98 7.83 3.23
N GLY A 191 -12.88 8.25 1.96
CA GLY A 191 -13.85 9.16 1.35
C GLY A 191 -13.72 10.62 1.80
N GLU A 192 -12.65 10.98 2.50
CA GLU A 192 -12.39 12.38 2.87
C GLU A 192 -12.11 13.20 1.61
N LYS A 193 -13.04 14.09 1.28
CA LYS A 193 -12.82 15.11 0.24
C LYS A 193 -11.81 16.15 0.77
N ARG A 194 -10.93 16.60 -0.11
CA ARG A 194 -10.00 17.72 0.14
C ARG A 194 -10.77 18.99 0.43
#